data_27e07f6b14e6b2fcb73c218f1b3453dd
#
_entry.id   27e07f6b14e6b2fcb73c218f1b3453dd
#
_cell.length_a   1.000
_cell.length_b   1.000
_cell.length_c   1.000
_cell.angle_alpha   90.00
_cell.angle_beta   90.00
_cell.angle_gamma   90.00
#
_symmetry.space_group_name_H-M   'P 1'
#
loop_
_entity.id
_entity.type
_entity.pdbx_description
1 polymer ?
#
loop_
_entity_poly.entity_id
_entity_poly.type
_entity_poly.pdbx_seq_one_letter_code
_entity_poly.pdbx_strand_id
1 'polypeptide(L)'
;MSVTPNNKVSIRLMSDGHAFFSATANAAKTDSSVDVAEVMKRGVEAEVVLCTRKTILVPAEQLNALTLEEHLTLAALAPTPVERVVVSAEVSGIIAVMAVAASHIEKLEATGADLRYTSPLLMGDMSQACVVALYGNLMYVRVADSALRFADVVEVATDADILYYLGAIDKVYHIYNIVARFEGDTARLRTLCKSLFRKILCE
;
A
#
# COMPACT_ATOMS: atom_id res chain seq x y z
N MET A 1 -9.88 21.46 30.32
CA MET A 1 -9.43 20.25 29.63
C MET A 1 -9.13 20.67 28.19
N SER A 2 -7.87 20.79 27.85
CA SER A 2 -7.41 21.18 26.51
C SER A 2 -7.43 19.91 25.64
N VAL A 3 -8.32 19.87 24.66
CA VAL A 3 -8.34 18.82 23.64
C VAL A 3 -7.15 19.13 22.72
N THR A 4 -6.07 18.40 22.88
CA THR A 4 -4.97 18.40 21.92
C THR A 4 -5.52 17.88 20.58
N PRO A 5 -5.34 18.62 19.46
CA PRO A 5 -5.74 18.09 18.15
C PRO A 5 -4.93 16.83 17.89
N ASN A 6 -5.62 15.77 17.49
CA ASN A 6 -5.00 14.50 17.09
C ASN A 6 -4.10 14.78 15.88
N ASN A 7 -2.80 14.94 16.10
CA ASN A 7 -1.80 15.15 15.06
C ASN A 7 -1.49 13.79 14.39
N LYS A 8 -2.48 13.24 13.69
CA LYS A 8 -2.30 12.03 12.87
C LYS A 8 -1.89 12.45 11.46
N VAL A 9 -0.75 11.97 11.01
CA VAL A 9 -0.20 12.23 9.68
C VAL A 9 -0.15 10.92 8.90
N SER A 10 -0.56 10.93 7.63
CA SER A 10 -0.39 9.79 6.73
C SER A 10 0.62 10.13 5.65
N ILE A 11 1.62 9.25 5.47
CA ILE A 11 2.73 9.42 4.53
C ILE A 11 2.77 8.20 3.63
N ARG A 12 2.95 8.43 2.32
CA ARG A 12 3.28 7.38 1.36
C ARG A 12 4.76 7.43 1.06
N LEU A 13 5.49 6.38 1.39
CA LEU A 13 6.91 6.24 1.11
C LEU A 13 7.10 5.33 -0.10
N MET A 14 7.65 5.91 -1.17
CA MET A 14 7.96 5.19 -2.41
C MET A 14 9.28 4.43 -2.29
N SER A 15 9.49 3.43 -3.14
CA SER A 15 10.70 2.61 -3.16
C SER A 15 11.99 3.40 -3.45
N ASP A 16 11.90 4.54 -4.12
CA ASP A 16 13.01 5.46 -4.40
C ASP A 16 13.29 6.45 -3.25
N GLY A 17 12.53 6.35 -2.15
CA GLY A 17 12.66 7.20 -0.97
C GLY A 17 11.91 8.53 -1.03
N HIS A 18 11.21 8.83 -2.13
CA HIS A 18 10.30 9.96 -2.17
C HIS A 18 9.09 9.71 -1.27
N ALA A 19 8.75 10.70 -0.46
CA ALA A 19 7.60 10.64 0.43
C ALA A 19 6.55 11.66 0.00
N PHE A 20 5.28 11.25 0.00
CA PHE A 20 4.14 12.10 -0.30
C PHE A 20 3.23 12.15 0.92
N PHE A 21 2.69 13.35 1.23
CA PHE A 21 1.66 13.48 2.25
C PHE A 21 0.29 13.13 1.70
N SER A 22 -0.45 12.38 2.49
CA SER A 22 -1.89 12.33 2.38
C SER A 22 -2.45 13.08 3.58
N ALA A 23 -2.87 14.31 3.40
CA ALA A 23 -3.61 15.00 4.45
C ALA A 23 -4.94 14.29 4.67
N THR A 24 -5.20 13.88 5.90
CA THR A 24 -6.49 13.32 6.30
C THR A 24 -7.60 14.31 5.97
N ALA A 25 -8.57 13.82 5.23
CA ALA A 25 -9.98 14.21 5.14
C ALA A 25 -10.39 15.56 4.56
N ASN A 26 -9.58 16.57 4.30
CA ASN A 26 -10.09 17.83 3.71
C ASN A 26 -9.07 18.74 3.01
N ALA A 27 -7.88 18.30 2.73
CA ALA A 27 -6.90 19.13 2.01
C ALA A 27 -6.63 18.58 0.61
N ALA A 28 -6.66 19.51 -0.35
CA ALA A 28 -6.31 19.27 -1.73
C ALA A 28 -4.97 18.51 -1.85
N LYS A 29 -4.92 17.55 -2.79
CA LYS A 29 -3.73 16.81 -3.17
C LYS A 29 -2.54 17.76 -3.32
N THR A 30 -1.60 17.69 -2.41
CA THR A 30 -0.31 18.36 -2.58
C THR A 30 0.68 17.32 -3.06
N ASP A 31 0.89 17.25 -4.36
CA ASP A 31 1.92 16.44 -5.04
C ASP A 31 3.33 17.06 -4.85
N SER A 32 3.66 17.49 -3.67
CA SER A 32 5.00 17.99 -3.37
C SER A 32 5.77 16.99 -2.53
N SER A 33 6.97 16.63 -2.97
CA SER A 33 7.94 15.94 -2.13
C SER A 33 8.21 16.80 -0.90
N VAL A 34 7.86 16.31 0.27
CA VAL A 34 8.03 17.03 1.53
C VAL A 34 9.18 16.39 2.28
N ASP A 35 9.99 17.19 2.92
CA ASP A 35 10.98 16.69 3.87
C ASP A 35 10.24 16.04 5.04
N VAL A 36 10.36 14.73 5.12
CA VAL A 36 9.74 13.90 6.16
C VAL A 36 10.10 14.42 7.55
N ALA A 37 11.31 14.94 7.73
CA ALA A 37 11.78 15.46 9.00
C ALA A 37 11.04 16.75 9.46
N GLU A 38 10.52 17.54 8.53
CA GLU A 38 9.77 18.74 8.88
C GLU A 38 8.39 18.45 9.46
N VAL A 39 7.78 17.36 9.05
CA VAL A 39 6.38 17.03 9.39
C VAL A 39 6.28 15.97 10.47
N MET A 40 7.23 15.04 10.50
CA MET A 40 7.28 13.99 11.50
C MET A 40 8.13 14.43 12.69
N LYS A 41 7.46 14.84 13.75
CA LYS A 41 8.12 15.24 15.01
C LYS A 41 7.73 14.28 16.12
N ARG A 42 8.55 14.28 17.19
CA ARG A 42 8.25 13.51 18.41
C ARG A 42 6.86 13.86 18.94
N GLY A 43 6.04 12.81 19.18
CA GLY A 43 4.66 12.96 19.63
C GLY A 43 3.62 13.07 18.52
N VAL A 44 4.03 12.96 17.25
CA VAL A 44 3.10 12.80 16.10
C VAL A 44 2.86 11.30 15.88
N GLU A 45 1.61 10.88 15.78
CA GLU A 45 1.23 9.55 15.31
C GLU A 45 1.26 9.56 13.78
N ALA A 46 2.14 8.76 13.18
CA ALA A 46 2.32 8.72 11.73
C ALA A 46 1.98 7.34 11.17
N GLU A 47 1.01 7.31 10.26
CA GLU A 47 0.74 6.14 9.44
C GLU A 47 1.60 6.21 8.17
N VAL A 48 2.50 5.24 8.02
CA VAL A 48 3.43 5.18 6.88
C VAL A 48 2.99 4.07 5.93
N VAL A 49 2.49 4.47 4.78
CA VAL A 49 2.14 3.55 3.68
C VAL A 49 3.41 3.26 2.89
N LEU A 50 3.89 2.02 2.99
CA LEU A 50 5.11 1.58 2.32
C LEU A 50 4.79 1.06 0.92
N CYS A 51 5.21 1.81 -0.10
CA CYS A 51 5.02 1.44 -1.50
C CYS A 51 6.24 0.66 -1.99
N THR A 52 6.26 -0.65 -1.76
CA THR A 52 7.33 -1.57 -2.15
C THR A 52 6.79 -2.76 -2.93
N ARG A 53 7.58 -3.24 -3.91
CA ARG A 53 7.28 -4.48 -4.66
C ARG A 53 7.28 -5.70 -3.75
N LYS A 54 8.17 -5.72 -2.76
CA LYS A 54 8.33 -6.84 -1.82
C LYS A 54 7.31 -6.74 -0.68
N THR A 55 6.06 -7.01 -1.03
CA THR A 55 4.92 -6.99 -0.10
C THR A 55 4.11 -8.26 -0.27
N ILE A 56 3.79 -8.93 0.82
CA ILE A 56 2.85 -10.05 0.88
C ILE A 56 1.84 -9.83 1.99
N LEU A 57 0.69 -10.46 1.86
CA LEU A 57 -0.32 -10.52 2.91
C LEU A 57 -0.31 -11.90 3.57
N VAL A 58 -0.25 -11.92 4.91
CA VAL A 58 -0.18 -13.13 5.73
C VAL A 58 -1.34 -13.11 6.72
N PRO A 59 -2.09 -14.21 6.90
CA PRO A 59 -3.05 -14.32 7.99
C PRO A 59 -2.35 -14.12 9.34
N ALA A 60 -2.91 -13.30 10.22
CA ALA A 60 -2.30 -12.96 11.51
C ALA A 60 -1.95 -14.20 12.35
N GLU A 61 -2.80 -15.22 12.31
CA GLU A 61 -2.59 -16.51 12.99
C GLU A 61 -1.38 -17.31 12.46
N GLN A 62 -0.96 -17.06 11.22
CA GLN A 62 0.16 -17.75 10.57
C GLN A 62 1.47 -16.96 10.64
N LEU A 63 1.45 -15.71 11.11
CA LEU A 63 2.63 -14.85 11.11
C LEU A 63 3.81 -15.47 11.86
N ASN A 64 3.55 -16.14 12.98
CA ASN A 64 4.58 -16.75 13.84
C ASN A 64 4.98 -18.17 13.40
N ALA A 65 4.41 -18.70 12.32
CA ALA A 65 4.76 -20.02 11.81
C ALA A 65 6.15 -20.05 11.14
N LEU A 66 6.60 -18.89 10.66
CA LEU A 66 7.87 -18.67 9.98
C LEU A 66 8.48 -17.34 10.45
N THR A 67 9.76 -17.11 10.16
CA THR A 67 10.33 -15.77 10.27
C THR A 67 9.78 -14.84 9.19
N LEU A 68 9.86 -13.53 9.40
CA LEU A 68 9.35 -12.55 8.43
C LEU A 68 10.08 -12.67 7.08
N GLU A 69 11.38 -12.95 7.10
CA GLU A 69 12.20 -13.16 5.92
C GLU A 69 11.81 -14.44 5.18
N GLU A 70 11.49 -15.51 5.91
CA GLU A 70 11.03 -16.77 5.31
C GLU A 70 9.68 -16.60 4.60
N HIS A 71 8.75 -15.83 5.16
CA HIS A 71 7.48 -15.51 4.49
C HIS A 71 7.71 -14.84 3.13
N LEU A 72 8.60 -13.84 3.06
CA LEU A 72 8.95 -13.19 1.79
C LEU A 72 9.69 -14.12 0.83
N THR A 73 10.60 -14.96 1.36
CA THR A 73 11.38 -15.89 0.55
C THR A 73 10.50 -16.95 -0.13
N LEU A 74 9.49 -17.47 0.59
CA LEU A 74 8.50 -18.39 0.01
C LEU A 74 7.70 -17.77 -1.13
N ALA A 75 7.48 -16.47 -1.08
CA ALA A 75 6.82 -15.72 -2.15
C ALA A 75 7.78 -15.29 -3.28
N ALA A 76 9.03 -15.80 -3.29
CA ALA A 76 10.10 -15.37 -4.21
C ALA A 76 10.44 -13.87 -4.14
N LEU A 77 10.25 -13.26 -2.96
CA LEU A 77 10.51 -11.85 -2.66
C LEU A 77 11.57 -11.68 -1.57
N ALA A 78 12.55 -12.59 -1.50
CA ALA A 78 13.59 -12.57 -0.49
C ALA A 78 14.20 -11.17 -0.30
N PRO A 79 14.33 -10.69 0.96
CA PRO A 79 14.95 -9.40 1.22
C PRO A 79 16.45 -9.45 0.92
N THR A 80 17.00 -8.32 0.49
CA THR A 80 18.44 -8.15 0.33
C THR A 80 19.08 -7.67 1.65
N PRO A 81 20.42 -7.75 1.80
CA PRO A 81 21.10 -7.31 3.02
C PRO A 81 20.94 -5.81 3.36
N VAL A 82 20.55 -5.00 2.37
CA VAL A 82 20.32 -3.55 2.55
C VAL A 82 18.85 -3.22 2.83
N GLU A 83 18.00 -4.22 2.88
CA GLU A 83 16.59 -4.08 3.20
C GLU A 83 16.29 -4.55 4.62
N ARG A 84 15.32 -3.94 5.23
CA ARG A 84 14.73 -4.31 6.52
C ARG A 84 13.32 -4.80 6.30
N VAL A 85 12.96 -5.91 6.94
CA VAL A 85 11.60 -6.42 6.92
C VAL A 85 10.80 -5.76 8.05
N VAL A 86 9.63 -5.26 7.70
CA VAL A 86 8.68 -4.64 8.61
C VAL A 86 7.27 -5.22 8.40
N VAL A 87 6.45 -5.09 9.42
CA VAL A 87 5.06 -5.57 9.39
C VAL A 87 4.09 -4.41 9.59
N SER A 88 2.90 -4.55 9.01
CA SER A 88 1.81 -3.62 9.26
C SER A 88 1.11 -3.93 10.59
N ALA A 89 0.23 -3.00 11.03
CA ALA A 89 -0.83 -3.36 11.95
C ALA A 89 -1.75 -4.41 11.30
N GLU A 90 -2.41 -5.21 12.14
CA GLU A 90 -3.42 -6.17 11.69
C GLU A 90 -4.67 -5.45 11.19
N VAL A 91 -5.17 -5.87 10.04
CA VAL A 91 -6.43 -5.39 9.45
C VAL A 91 -7.27 -6.61 9.07
N SER A 92 -8.41 -6.80 9.72
CA SER A 92 -9.32 -7.92 9.45
C SER A 92 -8.66 -9.30 9.46
N GLY A 93 -7.78 -9.56 10.41
CA GLY A 93 -7.05 -10.82 10.54
C GLY A 93 -5.89 -10.99 9.57
N ILE A 94 -5.48 -9.92 8.86
CA ILE A 94 -4.41 -9.94 7.85
C ILE A 94 -3.32 -8.93 8.22
N ILE A 95 -2.07 -9.30 8.02
CA ILE A 95 -0.89 -8.47 8.23
C ILE A 95 -0.10 -8.42 6.91
N ALA A 96 0.39 -7.24 6.55
CA ALA A 96 1.35 -7.11 5.45
C ALA A 96 2.78 -7.29 5.98
N VAL A 97 3.54 -8.17 5.34
CA VAL A 97 4.99 -8.31 5.53
C VAL A 97 5.68 -7.66 4.35
N MET A 98 6.58 -6.72 4.61
CA MET A 98 7.16 -5.85 3.58
C MET A 98 8.69 -5.73 3.77
N ALA A 99 9.44 -5.75 2.66
CA ALA A 99 10.86 -5.41 2.69
C ALA A 99 11.09 -4.03 2.04
N VAL A 100 11.82 -3.17 2.74
CA VAL A 100 12.08 -1.77 2.38
C VAL A 100 13.54 -1.46 2.67
N ALA A 101 14.15 -0.54 1.91
CA ALA A 101 15.51 -0.09 2.17
C ALA A 101 15.68 0.33 3.64
N ALA A 102 16.65 -0.26 4.34
CA ALA A 102 16.87 -0.02 5.77
C ALA A 102 17.09 1.46 6.07
N SER A 103 17.81 2.16 5.19
CA SER A 103 18.06 3.60 5.32
C SER A 103 16.78 4.47 5.32
N HIS A 104 15.71 4.02 4.68
CA HIS A 104 14.42 4.74 4.70
C HIS A 104 13.73 4.57 6.06
N ILE A 105 13.74 3.37 6.60
CA ILE A 105 13.17 3.10 7.92
C ILE A 105 13.94 3.83 9.01
N GLU A 106 15.27 3.81 8.96
CA GLU A 106 16.13 4.52 9.91
C GLU A 106 15.87 6.05 9.91
N LYS A 107 15.70 6.65 8.73
CA LYS A 107 15.32 8.07 8.63
C LYS A 107 13.96 8.37 9.26
N LEU A 108 12.98 7.49 9.08
CA LEU A 108 11.66 7.63 9.70
C LEU A 108 11.76 7.50 11.22
N GLU A 109 12.43 6.47 11.72
CA GLU A 109 12.62 6.21 13.16
C GLU A 109 13.39 7.35 13.84
N ALA A 110 14.37 7.95 13.17
CA ALA A 110 15.14 9.09 13.68
C ALA A 110 14.28 10.34 13.96
N THR A 111 13.08 10.46 13.37
CA THR A 111 12.15 11.57 13.67
C THR A 111 11.57 11.51 15.08
N GLY A 112 11.56 10.33 15.70
CA GLY A 112 10.96 10.08 17.00
C GLY A 112 9.43 10.12 17.02
N ALA A 113 8.78 10.06 15.86
CA ALA A 113 7.34 9.90 15.73
C ALA A 113 6.89 8.48 16.11
N ASP A 114 5.62 8.33 16.49
CA ASP A 114 4.99 7.02 16.69
C ASP A 114 4.57 6.48 15.31
N LEU A 115 5.35 5.51 14.79
CA LEU A 115 5.22 5.00 13.43
C LEU A 115 4.33 3.77 13.39
N ARG A 116 3.36 3.79 12.49
CA ARG A 116 2.56 2.62 12.11
C ARG A 116 2.72 2.36 10.63
N TYR A 117 3.27 1.21 10.28
CA TYR A 117 3.45 0.81 8.89
C TYR A 117 2.18 0.16 8.34
N THR A 118 1.89 0.42 7.08
CA THR A 118 0.83 -0.25 6.32
C THR A 118 1.22 -0.40 4.85
N SER A 119 0.46 -1.19 4.11
CA SER A 119 0.62 -1.41 2.67
C SER A 119 -0.56 -0.83 1.90
N PRO A 120 -0.40 -0.37 0.66
CA PRO A 120 -1.52 -0.08 -0.23
C PRO A 120 -2.53 -1.23 -0.34
N LEU A 121 -2.09 -2.49 -0.19
CA LEU A 121 -2.97 -3.66 -0.19
C LEU A 121 -3.93 -3.71 1.01
N LEU A 122 -3.62 -3.04 2.12
CA LEU A 122 -4.45 -2.99 3.33
C LEU A 122 -5.23 -1.69 3.50
N MET A 123 -5.04 -0.74 2.58
CA MET A 123 -5.77 0.54 2.65
C MET A 123 -7.26 0.36 2.31
N GLY A 124 -8.07 1.28 2.86
CA GLY A 124 -9.51 1.29 2.63
C GLY A 124 -10.25 0.14 3.31
N ASP A 125 -11.49 -0.05 2.90
CA ASP A 125 -12.36 -1.09 3.44
C ASP A 125 -11.98 -2.46 2.85
N MET A 126 -11.66 -3.43 3.72
CA MET A 126 -11.35 -4.81 3.30
C MET A 126 -12.55 -5.56 2.69
N SER A 127 -13.78 -5.06 2.87
CA SER A 127 -14.97 -5.60 2.20
C SER A 127 -15.11 -5.19 0.73
N GLN A 128 -14.28 -4.28 0.24
CA GLN A 128 -14.32 -3.86 -1.16
C GLN A 128 -13.84 -4.97 -2.08
N ALA A 129 -14.68 -5.30 -3.06
CA ALA A 129 -14.50 -6.48 -3.92
C ALA A 129 -13.23 -6.41 -4.78
N CYS A 130 -12.84 -5.23 -5.26
CA CYS A 130 -11.59 -5.04 -6.00
C CYS A 130 -10.99 -3.68 -5.68
N VAL A 131 -9.71 -3.66 -5.34
CA VAL A 131 -8.91 -2.44 -5.18
C VAL A 131 -7.74 -2.51 -6.15
N VAL A 132 -7.55 -1.46 -6.93
CA VAL A 132 -6.39 -1.27 -7.81
C VAL A 132 -5.74 0.05 -7.45
N ALA A 133 -4.52 0.00 -6.95
CA ALA A 133 -3.76 1.19 -6.60
C ALA A 133 -2.50 1.30 -7.48
N LEU A 134 -2.22 2.49 -7.99
CA LEU A 134 -1.04 2.75 -8.82
C LEU A 134 -0.17 3.83 -8.17
N TYR A 135 1.03 3.46 -7.74
CA TYR A 135 2.00 4.35 -7.13
C TYR A 135 3.33 4.25 -7.88
N GLY A 136 3.66 5.27 -8.68
CA GLY A 136 4.80 5.23 -9.58
C GLY A 136 4.66 4.10 -10.60
N ASN A 137 5.61 3.17 -10.60
CA ASN A 137 5.60 1.97 -11.45
C ASN A 137 5.08 0.70 -10.73
N LEU A 138 4.52 0.82 -9.54
CA LEU A 138 3.96 -0.31 -8.79
C LEU A 138 2.44 -0.30 -8.83
N MET A 139 1.87 -1.37 -9.33
CA MET A 139 0.43 -1.61 -9.28
C MET A 139 0.12 -2.65 -8.21
N TYR A 140 -0.73 -2.29 -7.28
CA TYR A 140 -1.26 -3.12 -6.20
C TYR A 140 -2.66 -3.55 -6.58
N VAL A 141 -2.93 -4.85 -6.54
CA VAL A 141 -4.26 -5.37 -6.81
C VAL A 141 -4.70 -6.26 -5.66
N ARG A 142 -5.87 -5.98 -5.12
CA ARG A 142 -6.55 -6.82 -4.11
C ARG A 142 -7.94 -7.18 -4.59
N VAL A 143 -8.28 -8.46 -4.52
CA VAL A 143 -9.62 -8.97 -4.81
C VAL A 143 -10.14 -9.68 -3.56
N ALA A 144 -11.33 -9.31 -3.09
CA ALA A 144 -11.98 -9.90 -1.94
C ALA A 144 -13.48 -10.12 -2.22
N ASP A 145 -14.01 -11.21 -1.67
CA ASP A 145 -15.42 -11.39 -1.41
C ASP A 145 -15.54 -11.85 0.01
N SER A 146 -16.32 -11.78 0.87
CA SER A 146 -16.31 -12.30 2.25
C SER A 146 -14.92 -12.69 2.83
N ALA A 147 -13.91 -12.93 2.01
CA ALA A 147 -12.52 -13.24 2.34
C ALA A 147 -11.56 -12.71 1.26
N LEU A 148 -10.28 -12.57 1.62
CA LEU A 148 -9.23 -12.25 0.66
C LEU A 148 -9.07 -13.41 -0.34
N ARG A 149 -9.22 -13.13 -1.63
CA ARG A 149 -9.11 -14.10 -2.73
C ARG A 149 -7.78 -13.99 -3.47
N PHE A 150 -7.30 -12.75 -3.61
CA PHE A 150 -6.07 -12.45 -4.32
C PHE A 150 -5.49 -11.13 -3.82
N ALA A 151 -4.17 -11.06 -3.70
CA ALA A 151 -3.44 -9.83 -3.50
C ALA A 151 -2.05 -9.97 -4.14
N ASP A 152 -1.64 -8.98 -4.92
CA ASP A 152 -0.32 -8.96 -5.51
C ASP A 152 0.15 -7.52 -5.76
N VAL A 153 1.48 -7.39 -5.90
CA VAL A 153 2.16 -6.15 -6.30
C VAL A 153 3.00 -6.44 -7.52
N VAL A 154 2.70 -5.76 -8.61
CA VAL A 154 3.42 -5.94 -9.88
C VAL A 154 4.07 -4.65 -10.35
N GLU A 155 5.23 -4.77 -10.97
CA GLU A 155 5.86 -3.65 -11.66
C GLU A 155 5.22 -3.47 -13.03
N VAL A 156 4.87 -2.22 -13.35
CA VAL A 156 4.27 -1.83 -14.62
C VAL A 156 5.07 -0.67 -15.21
N ALA A 157 5.69 -0.90 -16.35
CA ALA A 157 6.46 0.13 -17.05
C ALA A 157 5.56 0.94 -18.01
N THR A 158 4.52 0.31 -18.55
CA THR A 158 3.66 0.88 -19.58
C THR A 158 2.18 0.69 -19.25
N ASP A 159 1.32 1.43 -19.96
CA ASP A 159 -0.13 1.24 -19.87
C ASP A 159 -0.57 -0.16 -20.35
N ALA A 160 0.17 -0.73 -21.31
CA ALA A 160 -0.08 -2.08 -21.79
C ALA A 160 0.15 -3.14 -20.69
N ASP A 161 1.14 -2.93 -19.82
CA ASP A 161 1.38 -3.83 -18.68
C ASP A 161 0.21 -3.81 -17.71
N ILE A 162 -0.33 -2.62 -17.41
CA ILE A 162 -1.51 -2.46 -16.53
C ILE A 162 -2.68 -3.27 -17.09
N LEU A 163 -2.99 -3.08 -18.37
CA LEU A 163 -4.08 -3.77 -19.03
C LEU A 163 -3.87 -5.28 -19.11
N TYR A 164 -2.63 -5.70 -19.37
CA TYR A 164 -2.25 -7.12 -19.41
C TYR A 164 -2.48 -7.81 -18.06
N TYR A 165 -1.94 -7.23 -16.98
CA TYR A 165 -2.09 -7.82 -15.64
C TYR A 165 -3.54 -7.83 -15.17
N LEU A 166 -4.28 -6.72 -15.35
CA LEU A 166 -5.71 -6.70 -15.00
C LEU A 166 -6.51 -7.71 -15.81
N GLY A 167 -6.21 -7.87 -17.11
CA GLY A 167 -6.84 -8.89 -17.97
C GLY A 167 -6.50 -10.32 -17.54
N ALA A 168 -5.27 -10.56 -17.04
CA ALA A 168 -4.89 -11.87 -16.51
C ALA A 168 -5.64 -12.20 -15.21
N ILE A 169 -5.78 -11.22 -14.31
CA ILE A 169 -6.53 -11.36 -13.05
C ILE A 169 -8.03 -11.55 -13.35
N ASP A 170 -8.58 -10.81 -14.34
CA ASP A 170 -9.99 -10.92 -14.73
C ASP A 170 -10.38 -12.33 -15.21
N LYS A 171 -9.49 -13.01 -15.93
CA LYS A 171 -9.73 -14.39 -16.39
C LYS A 171 -10.00 -15.36 -15.25
N VAL A 172 -9.48 -15.09 -14.05
CA VAL A 172 -9.61 -15.97 -12.87
C VAL A 172 -10.67 -15.46 -11.90
N TYR A 173 -10.69 -14.15 -11.66
CA TYR A 173 -11.49 -13.54 -10.60
C TYR A 173 -12.66 -12.70 -11.10
N HIS A 174 -12.81 -12.54 -12.42
CA HIS A 174 -13.90 -11.79 -13.06
C HIS A 174 -14.04 -10.35 -12.53
N ILE A 175 -12.91 -9.67 -12.32
CA ILE A 175 -12.85 -8.35 -11.67
C ILE A 175 -13.57 -7.26 -12.45
N TYR A 176 -13.73 -7.38 -13.77
CA TYR A 176 -14.45 -6.41 -14.58
C TYR A 176 -15.95 -6.39 -14.31
N ASN A 177 -16.50 -7.46 -13.75
CA ASN A 177 -17.92 -7.58 -13.40
C ASN A 177 -18.27 -7.04 -12.03
N ILE A 178 -17.28 -6.66 -11.22
CA ILE A 178 -17.45 -6.17 -9.85
C ILE A 178 -17.12 -4.68 -9.73
N VAL A 179 -17.44 -4.10 -8.59
CA VAL A 179 -17.08 -2.71 -8.29
C VAL A 179 -15.60 -2.63 -7.96
N ALA A 180 -14.88 -1.81 -8.70
CA ALA A 180 -13.47 -1.53 -8.44
C ALA A 180 -13.30 -0.16 -7.76
N ARG A 181 -12.37 -0.07 -6.80
CA ARG A 181 -11.88 1.17 -6.22
C ARG A 181 -10.48 1.44 -6.76
N PHE A 182 -10.26 2.65 -7.25
CA PHE A 182 -8.96 3.09 -7.74
C PHE A 182 -8.32 4.05 -6.75
N GLU A 183 -7.03 3.87 -6.52
CA GLU A 183 -6.20 4.69 -5.64
C GLU A 183 -4.88 5.10 -6.32
N GLY A 184 -4.16 6.07 -5.73
CA GLY A 184 -2.90 6.56 -6.29
C GLY A 184 -3.11 7.38 -7.56
N ASP A 185 -2.51 7.00 -8.68
CA ASP A 185 -2.73 7.66 -9.98
C ASP A 185 -4.10 7.26 -10.56
N THR A 186 -5.15 7.74 -9.89
CA THR A 186 -6.54 7.45 -10.28
C THR A 186 -6.90 8.02 -11.65
N ALA A 187 -6.25 9.12 -12.07
CA ALA A 187 -6.50 9.74 -13.38
C ALA A 187 -6.05 8.80 -14.51
N ARG A 188 -4.86 8.24 -14.40
CA ARG A 188 -4.32 7.26 -15.35
C ARG A 188 -5.17 5.99 -15.37
N LEU A 189 -5.44 5.41 -14.19
CA LEU A 189 -6.27 4.20 -14.08
C LEU A 189 -7.67 4.40 -14.67
N ARG A 190 -8.33 5.53 -14.39
CA ARG A 190 -9.65 5.82 -14.98
C ARG A 190 -9.60 5.94 -16.48
N THR A 191 -8.58 6.61 -17.03
CA THR A 191 -8.44 6.77 -18.48
C THR A 191 -8.30 5.41 -19.17
N LEU A 192 -7.49 4.51 -18.60
CA LEU A 192 -7.22 3.20 -19.18
C LEU A 192 -8.39 2.21 -18.98
N CYS A 193 -9.01 2.23 -17.82
CA CYS A 193 -9.85 1.11 -17.37
C CYS A 193 -11.34 1.43 -17.29
N LYS A 194 -11.79 2.67 -17.59
CA LYS A 194 -13.19 3.08 -17.45
C LYS A 194 -14.19 2.23 -18.24
N SER A 195 -13.76 1.65 -19.34
CA SER A 195 -14.60 0.79 -20.20
C SER A 195 -14.53 -0.70 -19.81
N LEU A 196 -13.62 -1.08 -18.90
CA LEU A 196 -13.40 -2.46 -18.51
C LEU A 196 -14.24 -2.83 -17.29
N PHE A 197 -14.27 -1.98 -16.28
CA PHE A 197 -14.97 -2.26 -15.04
C PHE A 197 -16.43 -1.82 -15.08
N ARG A 198 -17.31 -2.62 -14.49
CA ARG A 198 -18.76 -2.33 -14.40
C ARG A 198 -19.03 -1.01 -13.67
N LYS A 199 -18.27 -0.74 -12.59
CA LYS A 199 -18.36 0.48 -11.79
C LYS A 199 -17.01 0.77 -11.15
N ILE A 200 -16.60 2.04 -11.19
CA ILE A 200 -15.36 2.51 -10.58
C ILE A 200 -15.69 3.54 -9.51
N LEU A 201 -15.12 3.34 -8.33
CA LEU A 201 -15.06 4.30 -7.24
C LEU A 201 -13.64 4.88 -7.21
N CYS A 202 -13.51 6.19 -7.04
CA CYS A 202 -12.21 6.87 -6.88
C CYS A 202 -12.27 7.74 -5.63
N GLU A 203 -11.21 7.73 -4.88
CA GLU A 203 -10.95 8.70 -3.80
C GLU A 203 -9.96 9.75 -4.22
#